data_07b1c4e35e9fba33501f1431b37609ad
#
_entry.id   07b1c4e35e9fba33501f1431b37609ad
#
_cell.length_a   1.000
_cell.length_b   1.000
_cell.length_c   1.000
_cell.angle_alpha   90.00
_cell.angle_beta   90.00
_cell.angle_gamma   90.00
#
_symmetry.space_group_name_H-M   'P 1'
#
loop_
_entity.id
_entity.type
_entity.pdbx_description
1 polymer ?
#
loop_
_entity_poly.entity_id
_entity_poly.type
_entity_poly.pdbx_seq_one_letter_code
_entity_poly.pdbx_strand_id
1 'polypeptide(L)'
;MGLDVDDQDEATVPFEPFKDLCKRRFFWYYESYLAAVLAGKKETEPGQSFAKMPFESLGGNSMDGRFNYPDLEKRLRQVKEALDDETLSWAKEGRDAQANDTTVAVNLQHQFDQVASYMKRSDMPHDVNLEDGNPFVWVITYFGRPMTNLDGGLLRIKMHFSPRFPSEQPRVTFDSKIFHHNIASDGTYCYTPNPSRLEDVRSHIEAILETLEEDEPAYDPRKIVNPEATRLYWSSKPDEKKQYNRRLRRSVQQSMEYASSFSFCSMSID
;
A
#
# COMPACT_ATOMS: atom_id res chain seq x y z
N MET A 1 9.80 26.02 -53.55
CA MET A 1 9.50 26.52 -52.21
C MET A 1 8.96 25.32 -51.45
N GLY A 2 9.83 24.58 -50.80
CA GLY A 2 9.48 23.50 -49.91
C GLY A 2 9.21 24.10 -48.56
N LEU A 3 8.08 23.73 -47.94
CA LEU A 3 7.81 23.93 -46.53
C LEU A 3 8.28 22.66 -45.82
N ASP A 4 9.46 22.75 -45.20
CA ASP A 4 9.88 21.77 -44.19
C ASP A 4 8.95 21.93 -43.00
N VAL A 5 8.04 20.99 -42.86
CA VAL A 5 7.29 20.79 -41.64
C VAL A 5 8.19 19.97 -40.71
N ASP A 6 8.77 20.62 -39.72
CA ASP A 6 9.43 19.96 -38.62
C ASP A 6 8.37 19.11 -37.88
N ASP A 7 8.30 17.84 -38.25
CA ASP A 7 7.69 16.80 -37.40
C ASP A 7 8.56 16.65 -36.17
N GLN A 8 8.35 17.50 -35.17
CA GLN A 8 8.76 17.18 -33.81
C GLN A 8 7.89 16.01 -33.39
N ASP A 9 8.45 14.80 -33.44
CA ASP A 9 7.95 13.61 -32.76
C ASP A 9 7.78 13.96 -31.29
N GLU A 10 6.62 14.49 -30.91
CA GLU A 10 6.15 14.41 -29.54
C GLU A 10 6.13 12.92 -29.20
N ALA A 11 7.10 12.47 -28.41
CA ALA A 11 7.14 11.11 -27.88
C ALA A 11 5.82 10.87 -27.16
N THR A 12 4.87 10.31 -27.89
CA THR A 12 3.55 9.97 -27.35
C THR A 12 3.76 9.01 -26.21
N VAL A 13 3.55 9.50 -24.97
CA VAL A 13 3.60 8.66 -23.78
C VAL A 13 2.63 7.51 -24.00
N PRO A 14 3.07 6.25 -23.91
CA PRO A 14 2.20 5.11 -24.14
C PRO A 14 0.96 5.20 -23.25
N PHE A 15 -0.22 5.01 -23.82
CA PHE A 15 -1.47 4.97 -23.05
C PHE A 15 -1.51 3.69 -22.21
N GLU A 16 -1.18 3.80 -20.92
CA GLU A 16 -1.12 2.69 -19.97
C GLU A 16 -2.13 2.89 -18.80
N PRO A 17 -3.44 2.85 -19.07
CA PRO A 17 -4.48 3.27 -18.11
C PRO A 17 -4.53 2.42 -16.83
N PHE A 18 -4.00 1.19 -16.88
CA PHE A 18 -4.01 0.27 -15.74
C PHE A 18 -2.66 0.14 -15.03
N LYS A 19 -1.63 0.83 -15.47
CA LYS A 19 -0.27 0.71 -14.94
C LYS A 19 -0.21 0.96 -13.44
N ASP A 20 -0.77 2.09 -12.98
CA ASP A 20 -0.81 2.41 -11.54
C ASP A 20 -1.64 1.40 -10.74
N LEU A 21 -2.81 0.99 -11.27
CA LEU A 21 -3.64 -0.03 -10.62
C LEU A 21 -2.90 -1.36 -10.48
N CYS A 22 -2.15 -1.79 -11.50
CA CYS A 22 -1.35 -3.00 -11.44
C CYS A 22 -0.24 -2.89 -10.38
N LYS A 23 0.47 -1.75 -10.32
CA LYS A 23 1.49 -1.48 -9.30
C LYS A 23 0.91 -1.55 -7.88
N ARG A 24 -0.22 -0.87 -7.62
CA ARG A 24 -0.89 -0.90 -6.31
C ARG A 24 -1.35 -2.30 -5.92
N ARG A 25 -1.97 -3.04 -6.85
CA ARG A 25 -2.38 -4.43 -6.59
C ARG A 25 -1.21 -5.35 -6.36
N PHE A 26 -0.08 -5.14 -7.05
CA PHE A 26 1.13 -5.90 -6.80
C PHE A 26 1.63 -5.67 -5.36
N PHE A 27 1.68 -4.44 -4.87
CA PHE A 27 2.02 -4.14 -3.49
C PHE A 27 1.10 -4.86 -2.49
N TRP A 28 -0.22 -4.73 -2.68
CA TRP A 28 -1.19 -5.30 -1.74
C TRP A 28 -1.12 -6.82 -1.65
N TYR A 29 -0.80 -7.50 -2.74
CA TYR A 29 -0.84 -8.96 -2.81
C TYR A 29 0.54 -9.63 -2.88
N TYR A 30 1.60 -8.84 -2.72
CA TYR A 30 2.97 -9.34 -2.79
C TYR A 30 3.22 -10.51 -1.85
N GLU A 31 2.79 -10.43 -0.58
CA GLU A 31 2.95 -11.52 0.39
C GLU A 31 2.20 -12.78 -0.03
N SER A 32 1.01 -12.64 -0.59
CA SER A 32 0.23 -13.77 -1.11
C SER A 32 0.90 -14.42 -2.31
N TYR A 33 1.45 -13.63 -3.23
CA TYR A 33 2.22 -14.16 -4.36
C TYR A 33 3.48 -14.88 -3.89
N LEU A 34 4.21 -14.27 -2.96
CA LEU A 34 5.42 -14.86 -2.41
C LEU A 34 5.12 -16.17 -1.65
N ALA A 35 4.07 -16.20 -0.84
CA ALA A 35 3.62 -17.40 -0.13
C ALA A 35 3.25 -18.52 -1.11
N ALA A 36 2.53 -18.22 -2.18
CA ALA A 36 2.17 -19.19 -3.21
C ALA A 36 3.40 -19.75 -3.95
N VAL A 37 4.35 -18.88 -4.29
CA VAL A 37 5.61 -19.29 -4.93
C VAL A 37 6.44 -20.18 -4.01
N LEU A 38 6.56 -19.84 -2.72
CA LEU A 38 7.30 -20.63 -1.74
C LEU A 38 6.63 -21.98 -1.47
N ALA A 39 5.30 -22.06 -1.50
CA ALA A 39 4.57 -23.32 -1.41
C ALA A 39 4.83 -24.17 -2.66
N GLY A 40 4.65 -23.61 -3.85
CA GLY A 40 4.92 -24.32 -5.10
C GLY A 40 6.37 -24.81 -5.23
N LYS A 41 7.34 -24.04 -4.75
CA LYS A 41 8.77 -24.46 -4.69
C LYS A 41 9.01 -25.68 -3.82
N LYS A 42 8.18 -25.92 -2.79
CA LYS A 42 8.26 -27.10 -1.92
C LYS A 42 7.57 -28.33 -2.52
N GLU A 43 6.54 -28.10 -3.31
CA GLU A 43 5.67 -29.16 -3.85
C GLU A 43 6.13 -29.68 -5.23
N THR A 44 7.02 -28.95 -5.90
CA THR A 44 7.48 -29.29 -7.26
C THR A 44 8.97 -29.60 -7.30
N GLU A 45 9.34 -30.63 -8.06
CA GLU A 45 10.74 -30.91 -8.34
C GLU A 45 11.35 -29.88 -9.30
N PRO A 46 12.64 -29.52 -9.14
CA PRO A 46 13.31 -28.58 -10.03
C PRO A 46 13.23 -29.01 -11.50
N GLY A 47 12.63 -28.16 -12.34
CA GLY A 47 12.49 -28.42 -13.77
C GLY A 47 11.35 -29.37 -14.13
N GLN A 48 10.45 -29.69 -13.20
CA GLN A 48 9.24 -30.46 -13.45
C GLN A 48 8.41 -29.81 -14.56
N SER A 49 7.98 -30.61 -15.55
CA SER A 49 7.11 -30.12 -16.61
C SER A 49 5.69 -29.85 -16.11
N PHE A 50 5.00 -28.89 -16.73
CA PHE A 50 3.58 -28.66 -16.48
C PHE A 50 2.76 -29.91 -16.81
N ALA A 51 1.68 -30.12 -16.07
CA ALA A 51 0.70 -31.13 -16.43
C ALA A 51 -0.02 -30.70 -17.73
N LYS A 52 -0.02 -31.59 -18.74
CA LYS A 52 -0.75 -31.32 -19.98
C LYS A 52 -2.26 -31.35 -19.74
N MET A 53 -2.93 -30.28 -20.16
CA MET A 53 -4.39 -30.25 -20.15
C MET A 53 -4.96 -31.08 -21.29
N PRO A 54 -6.19 -31.67 -21.19
CA PRO A 54 -6.74 -32.52 -22.20
C PRO A 54 -6.83 -31.95 -23.63
N PHE A 55 -6.96 -30.59 -23.72
CA PHE A 55 -7.00 -29.87 -25.01
C PHE A 55 -5.61 -29.54 -25.58
N GLU A 56 -4.54 -29.74 -24.81
CA GLU A 56 -3.15 -29.45 -25.22
C GLU A 56 -2.48 -30.61 -25.95
N SER A 57 -3.20 -31.71 -26.15
CA SER A 57 -2.73 -32.90 -26.90
C SER A 57 -2.65 -32.70 -28.42
N LEU A 58 -3.15 -31.55 -28.94
CA LEU A 58 -3.01 -31.18 -30.34
C LEU A 58 -1.61 -30.61 -30.58
N GLY A 59 -0.83 -31.22 -31.45
CA GLY A 59 0.53 -30.82 -31.75
C GLY A 59 0.64 -29.34 -32.16
N GLY A 60 1.66 -28.66 -31.63
CA GLY A 60 1.92 -27.24 -31.91
C GLY A 60 1.49 -26.26 -30.80
N ASN A 61 1.04 -26.76 -29.66
CA ASN A 61 0.75 -25.90 -28.51
C ASN A 61 2.08 -25.40 -27.90
N SER A 62 2.26 -24.07 -27.84
CA SER A 62 3.43 -23.39 -27.27
C SER A 62 3.45 -23.39 -25.73
N MET A 63 2.46 -24.02 -25.07
CA MET A 63 2.34 -24.09 -23.59
C MET A 63 3.19 -25.20 -22.96
N ASP A 64 4.04 -25.89 -23.72
CA ASP A 64 5.05 -26.79 -23.17
C ASP A 64 6.06 -26.00 -22.33
N GLY A 65 6.01 -26.17 -21.01
CA GLY A 65 6.85 -25.42 -20.08
C GLY A 65 7.23 -26.25 -18.86
N ARG A 66 8.11 -25.64 -18.07
CA ARG A 66 8.58 -26.19 -16.80
C ARG A 66 8.39 -25.19 -15.68
N PHE A 67 8.14 -25.69 -14.48
CA PHE A 67 8.09 -24.83 -13.29
C PHE A 67 9.48 -24.24 -12.98
N ASN A 68 9.54 -22.93 -12.80
CA ASN A 68 10.75 -22.22 -12.39
C ASN A 68 10.44 -21.26 -11.22
N TYR A 69 10.06 -21.82 -10.10
CA TYR A 69 9.75 -21.05 -8.90
C TYR A 69 10.93 -20.23 -8.35
N PRO A 70 12.21 -20.69 -8.43
CA PRO A 70 13.33 -19.88 -7.99
C PRO A 70 13.49 -18.56 -8.78
N ASP A 71 13.31 -18.60 -10.09
CA ASP A 71 13.38 -17.38 -10.93
C ASP A 71 12.15 -16.49 -10.69
N LEU A 72 10.96 -17.09 -10.54
CA LEU A 72 9.75 -16.35 -10.21
C LEU A 72 9.88 -15.62 -8.86
N GLU A 73 10.40 -16.30 -7.82
CA GLU A 73 10.68 -15.66 -6.52
C GLU A 73 11.65 -14.48 -6.67
N LYS A 74 12.74 -14.67 -7.40
CA LYS A 74 13.70 -13.60 -7.66
C LYS A 74 13.06 -12.41 -8.36
N ARG A 75 12.26 -12.65 -9.39
CA ARG A 75 11.55 -11.59 -10.12
C ARG A 75 10.54 -10.84 -9.27
N LEU A 76 9.77 -11.55 -8.44
CA LEU A 76 8.84 -10.90 -7.50
C LEU A 76 9.56 -9.95 -6.55
N ARG A 77 10.71 -10.37 -5.99
CA ARG A 77 11.52 -9.52 -5.11
C ARG A 77 12.08 -8.30 -5.84
N GLN A 78 12.61 -8.49 -7.05
CA GLN A 78 13.14 -7.39 -7.87
C GLN A 78 12.05 -6.36 -8.23
N VAL A 79 10.84 -6.81 -8.59
CA VAL A 79 9.72 -5.90 -8.87
C VAL A 79 9.31 -5.14 -7.61
N LYS A 80 9.26 -5.82 -6.45
CA LYS A 80 8.94 -5.17 -5.17
C LYS A 80 9.95 -4.08 -4.83
N GLU A 81 11.25 -4.40 -4.91
CA GLU A 81 12.34 -3.46 -4.65
C GLU A 81 12.27 -2.24 -5.59
N ALA A 82 12.09 -2.44 -6.88
CA ALA A 82 11.97 -1.35 -7.84
C ALA A 82 10.75 -0.44 -7.58
N LEU A 83 9.64 -0.99 -7.11
CA LEU A 83 8.45 -0.22 -6.76
C LEU A 83 8.59 0.50 -5.41
N ASP A 84 9.33 -0.08 -4.45
CA ASP A 84 9.68 0.58 -3.19
C ASP A 84 10.59 1.79 -3.48
N ASP A 85 11.62 1.61 -4.30
CA ASP A 85 12.52 2.69 -4.73
C ASP A 85 11.76 3.80 -5.48
N GLU A 86 10.81 3.44 -6.36
CA GLU A 86 9.93 4.41 -7.01
C GLU A 86 9.14 5.22 -5.98
N THR A 87 8.57 4.57 -4.98
CA THR A 87 7.79 5.26 -3.93
C THR A 87 8.67 6.19 -3.09
N LEU A 88 9.89 5.77 -2.78
CA LEU A 88 10.85 6.59 -2.05
C LEU A 88 11.32 7.78 -2.88
N SER A 89 11.47 7.63 -4.21
CA SER A 89 11.85 8.73 -5.11
C SER A 89 10.80 9.84 -5.13
N TRP A 90 9.51 9.51 -4.95
CA TRP A 90 8.43 10.50 -4.92
C TRP A 90 8.61 11.58 -3.85
N ALA A 91 9.15 11.21 -2.69
CA ALA A 91 9.42 12.19 -1.63
C ALA A 91 10.48 13.22 -2.05
N LYS A 92 11.50 12.79 -2.82
CA LYS A 92 12.55 13.66 -3.36
C LYS A 92 12.01 14.50 -4.52
N GLU A 93 11.42 13.83 -5.51
CA GLU A 93 10.80 14.50 -6.68
C GLU A 93 9.73 15.51 -6.23
N GLY A 94 8.99 15.20 -5.14
CA GLY A 94 8.00 16.08 -4.54
C GLY A 94 8.60 17.35 -3.94
N ARG A 95 9.77 17.28 -3.30
CA ARG A 95 10.48 18.47 -2.83
C ARG A 95 10.94 19.36 -4.00
N ASP A 96 11.42 18.75 -5.07
CA ASP A 96 11.78 19.48 -6.29
C ASP A 96 10.53 20.11 -6.92
N ALA A 97 9.41 19.40 -6.95
CA ALA A 97 8.13 19.91 -7.44
C ALA A 97 7.59 21.06 -6.57
N GLN A 98 7.75 21.00 -5.24
CA GLN A 98 7.39 22.05 -4.32
C GLN A 98 8.27 23.30 -4.54
N ALA A 99 9.58 23.13 -4.71
CA ALA A 99 10.51 24.23 -4.97
C ALA A 99 10.22 24.97 -6.29
N ASN A 100 9.57 24.27 -7.24
CA ASN A 100 9.19 24.82 -8.55
C ASN A 100 7.70 25.22 -8.62
N ASP A 101 6.99 25.27 -7.50
CA ASP A 101 5.56 25.62 -7.41
C ASP A 101 4.67 24.90 -8.44
N THR A 102 4.90 23.61 -8.65
CA THR A 102 4.10 22.84 -9.60
C THR A 102 2.63 22.79 -9.18
N THR A 103 1.72 22.70 -10.13
CA THR A 103 0.27 22.63 -9.88
C THR A 103 -0.08 21.53 -8.88
N VAL A 104 0.59 20.37 -8.95
CA VAL A 104 0.35 19.25 -8.03
C VAL A 104 0.82 19.60 -6.62
N ALA A 105 1.99 20.21 -6.47
CA ALA A 105 2.52 20.63 -5.16
C ALA A 105 1.63 21.65 -4.48
N VAL A 106 1.21 22.69 -5.20
CA VAL A 106 0.29 23.72 -4.71
C VAL A 106 -1.07 23.14 -4.33
N ASN A 107 -1.58 22.22 -5.15
CA ASN A 107 -2.87 21.56 -4.86
C ASN A 107 -2.78 20.68 -3.60
N LEU A 108 -1.74 19.85 -3.45
CA LEU A 108 -1.55 19.01 -2.27
C LEU A 108 -1.38 19.85 -1.00
N GLN A 109 -0.62 20.97 -1.06
CA GLN A 109 -0.48 21.87 0.06
C GLN A 109 -1.82 22.49 0.46
N HIS A 110 -2.61 22.96 -0.51
CA HIS A 110 -3.93 23.53 -0.26
C HIS A 110 -4.90 22.52 0.36
N GLN A 111 -4.91 21.28 -0.17
CA GLN A 111 -5.72 20.21 0.42
C GLN A 111 -5.28 19.86 1.84
N PHE A 112 -3.96 19.86 2.11
CA PHE A 112 -3.43 19.68 3.45
C PHE A 112 -3.97 20.72 4.42
N ASP A 113 -3.87 22.01 4.08
CA ASP A 113 -4.34 23.12 4.92
C ASP A 113 -5.84 23.01 5.22
N GLN A 114 -6.64 22.60 4.24
CA GLN A 114 -8.08 22.36 4.40
C GLN A 114 -8.35 21.19 5.36
N VAL A 115 -7.67 20.05 5.16
CA VAL A 115 -7.87 18.83 5.96
C VAL A 115 -7.41 19.08 7.39
N ALA A 116 -6.22 19.65 7.60
CA ALA A 116 -5.70 19.97 8.92
C ALA A 116 -6.61 20.96 9.69
N SER A 117 -7.13 21.98 8.99
CA SER A 117 -8.09 22.92 9.58
C SER A 117 -9.44 22.28 9.92
N TYR A 118 -9.89 21.32 9.12
CA TYR A 118 -11.11 20.57 9.39
C TYR A 118 -10.94 19.66 10.62
N MET A 119 -9.85 18.90 10.71
CA MET A 119 -9.59 18.00 11.82
C MET A 119 -9.50 18.72 13.15
N LYS A 120 -8.78 19.85 13.20
CA LYS A 120 -8.69 20.70 14.41
C LYS A 120 -10.04 21.20 14.91
N ARG A 121 -11.01 21.45 14.01
CA ARG A 121 -12.35 21.95 14.39
C ARG A 121 -13.32 20.83 14.79
N SER A 122 -13.08 19.62 14.31
CA SER A 122 -14.04 18.52 14.42
C SER A 122 -13.76 17.56 15.57
N ASP A 123 -12.75 17.82 16.41
CA ASP A 123 -12.34 16.95 17.53
C ASP A 123 -12.21 15.48 17.12
N MET A 124 -11.57 15.25 15.97
CA MET A 124 -11.43 13.93 15.38
C MET A 124 -10.36 13.12 16.13
N PRO A 125 -10.51 11.78 16.23
CA PRO A 125 -9.53 10.92 16.93
C PRO A 125 -8.27 10.67 16.08
N HIS A 126 -7.90 11.60 15.23
CA HIS A 126 -6.71 11.53 14.39
C HIS A 126 -6.23 12.93 14.03
N ASP A 127 -4.94 13.03 13.75
CA ASP A 127 -4.26 14.25 13.34
C ASP A 127 -3.51 14.02 12.03
N VAL A 128 -3.23 15.09 11.30
CA VAL A 128 -2.49 15.03 10.04
C VAL A 128 -1.36 16.03 10.04
N ASN A 129 -0.18 15.59 9.62
CA ASN A 129 1.03 16.40 9.50
C ASN A 129 1.74 16.10 8.18
N LEU A 130 2.58 17.03 7.73
CA LEU A 130 3.52 16.78 6.64
C LEU A 130 4.85 16.26 7.21
N GLU A 131 5.44 15.26 6.59
CA GLU A 131 6.79 14.82 6.95
C GLU A 131 7.81 15.83 6.43
N ASP A 132 8.55 16.46 7.34
CA ASP A 132 9.52 17.51 7.04
C ASP A 132 8.96 18.66 6.16
N GLY A 133 7.67 18.99 6.31
CA GLY A 133 6.99 20.02 5.52
C GLY A 133 6.78 19.65 4.04
N ASN A 134 6.94 18.40 3.65
CA ASN A 134 6.80 17.94 2.28
C ASN A 134 5.32 17.61 1.95
N PRO A 135 4.64 18.34 1.06
CA PRO A 135 3.24 18.08 0.71
C PRO A 135 3.00 16.75 -0.01
N PHE A 136 4.06 16.07 -0.44
CA PHE A 136 3.97 14.74 -1.05
C PHE A 136 4.08 13.59 -0.04
N VAL A 137 4.32 13.87 1.25
CA VAL A 137 4.36 12.85 2.30
C VAL A 137 3.52 13.30 3.49
N TRP A 138 2.31 12.74 3.58
CA TRP A 138 1.41 13.03 4.69
C TRP A 138 1.51 11.95 5.75
N VAL A 139 1.47 12.36 7.00
CA VAL A 139 1.48 11.47 8.15
C VAL A 139 0.19 11.65 8.92
N ILE A 140 -0.62 10.61 8.96
CA ILE A 140 -1.84 10.54 9.74
C ILE A 140 -1.51 9.82 11.05
N THR A 141 -1.79 10.47 12.17
CA THR A 141 -1.69 9.87 13.49
C THR A 141 -3.09 9.51 13.95
N TYR A 142 -3.41 8.22 13.99
CA TYR A 142 -4.72 7.70 14.39
C TYR A 142 -4.67 7.18 15.83
N PHE A 143 -5.60 7.62 16.66
CA PHE A 143 -5.79 7.13 18.03
C PHE A 143 -6.90 6.08 18.03
N GLY A 144 -6.55 4.86 18.42
CA GLY A 144 -7.49 3.74 18.45
C GLY A 144 -8.71 4.03 19.34
N ARG A 145 -9.90 3.89 18.78
CA ARG A 145 -11.15 4.17 19.51
C ARG A 145 -11.33 3.24 20.70
N PRO A 146 -11.82 3.74 21.84
CA PRO A 146 -12.16 2.91 23.00
C PRO A 146 -13.13 1.79 22.63
N MET A 147 -12.97 0.63 23.27
CA MET A 147 -13.80 -0.57 23.10
C MET A 147 -13.66 -1.26 21.72
N THR A 148 -12.73 -0.86 20.87
CA THR A 148 -12.37 -1.58 19.63
C THR A 148 -11.13 -2.46 19.81
N ASN A 149 -10.81 -3.27 18.82
CA ASN A 149 -9.55 -4.03 18.80
C ASN A 149 -8.31 -3.14 18.66
N LEU A 150 -8.48 -1.87 18.33
CA LEU A 150 -7.42 -0.86 18.18
C LEU A 150 -7.31 0.05 19.42
N ASP A 151 -8.13 -0.20 20.46
CA ASP A 151 -8.18 0.61 21.68
C ASP A 151 -6.79 0.78 22.33
N GLY A 152 -6.48 2.02 22.64
CA GLY A 152 -5.19 2.41 23.20
C GLY A 152 -4.02 2.39 22.19
N GLY A 153 -4.28 2.20 20.91
CA GLY A 153 -3.25 2.26 19.87
C GLY A 153 -2.94 3.67 19.42
N LEU A 154 -1.68 3.90 19.10
CA LEU A 154 -1.21 5.09 18.38
C LEU A 154 -0.62 4.63 17.05
N LEU A 155 -1.43 4.75 15.99
CA LEU A 155 -1.06 4.23 14.67
C LEU A 155 -0.60 5.38 13.78
N ARG A 156 0.61 5.23 13.24
CA ARG A 156 1.18 6.20 12.31
C ARG A 156 1.08 5.65 10.90
N ILE A 157 0.32 6.36 10.06
CA ILE A 157 0.02 5.98 8.69
C ILE A 157 0.66 7.02 7.77
N LYS A 158 1.48 6.57 6.83
CA LYS A 158 2.08 7.45 5.82
C LYS A 158 1.37 7.30 4.49
N MET A 159 1.11 8.43 3.84
CA MET A 159 0.62 8.51 2.47
C MET A 159 1.69 9.17 1.61
N HIS A 160 2.21 8.44 0.64
CA HIS A 160 3.18 8.94 -0.33
C HIS A 160 2.46 9.28 -1.63
N PHE A 161 2.59 10.54 -2.06
CA PHE A 161 1.99 11.04 -3.29
C PHE A 161 3.01 11.11 -4.41
N SER A 162 2.61 10.66 -5.60
CA SER A 162 3.39 10.85 -6.82
C SER A 162 3.31 12.31 -7.29
N PRO A 163 4.38 12.85 -7.91
CA PRO A 163 4.29 14.11 -8.65
C PRO A 163 3.26 14.08 -9.81
N ARG A 164 2.77 12.90 -10.17
CA ARG A 164 1.71 12.69 -11.17
C ARG A 164 0.32 12.46 -10.55
N PHE A 165 0.15 12.75 -9.26
CA PHE A 165 -1.18 12.69 -8.62
C PHE A 165 -2.16 13.65 -9.32
N PRO A 166 -3.43 13.29 -9.58
CA PRO A 166 -4.14 12.07 -9.17
C PRO A 166 -4.04 10.90 -10.18
N SER A 167 -3.31 11.03 -11.28
CA SER A 167 -3.16 9.96 -12.29
C SER A 167 -2.47 8.72 -11.68
N GLU A 168 -1.52 8.91 -10.79
CA GLU A 168 -0.97 7.90 -9.91
C GLU A 168 -1.50 8.12 -8.49
N GLN A 169 -2.12 7.09 -7.95
CA GLN A 169 -2.77 7.14 -6.65
C GLN A 169 -1.77 6.96 -5.49
N PRO A 170 -2.06 7.49 -4.30
CA PRO A 170 -1.11 7.44 -3.18
C PRO A 170 -0.78 6.02 -2.76
N ARG A 171 0.45 5.81 -2.30
CA ARG A 171 0.90 4.59 -1.61
C ARG A 171 0.75 4.82 -0.12
N VAL A 172 0.09 3.88 0.56
CA VAL A 172 -0.20 3.98 1.99
C VAL A 172 0.54 2.89 2.74
N THR A 173 1.27 3.29 3.77
CA THR A 173 2.03 2.38 4.62
C THR A 173 1.85 2.71 6.11
N PHE A 174 1.94 1.70 6.97
CA PHE A 174 1.99 1.85 8.41
C PHE A 174 3.44 1.84 8.88
N ASP A 175 3.87 2.85 9.60
CA ASP A 175 5.19 2.87 10.25
C ASP A 175 5.23 1.88 11.42
N SER A 176 4.10 1.71 12.11
CA SER A 176 3.95 0.75 13.20
C SER A 176 3.63 -0.64 12.65
N LYS A 177 4.31 -1.67 13.16
CA LYS A 177 4.06 -3.07 12.77
C LYS A 177 2.76 -3.58 13.40
N ILE A 178 1.65 -3.43 12.70
CA ILE A 178 0.33 -3.87 13.16
C ILE A 178 -0.04 -5.20 12.51
N PHE A 179 -0.45 -6.18 13.32
CA PHE A 179 -0.92 -7.46 12.84
C PHE A 179 -2.39 -7.37 12.42
N HIS A 180 -2.65 -7.07 11.16
CA HIS A 180 -4.00 -6.87 10.62
C HIS A 180 -4.14 -7.52 9.24
N HIS A 181 -5.34 -7.98 8.88
CA HIS A 181 -5.56 -8.69 7.61
C HIS A 181 -5.40 -7.78 6.37
N ASN A 182 -5.64 -6.47 6.51
CA ASN A 182 -5.44 -5.48 5.43
C ASN A 182 -4.06 -4.80 5.46
N ILE A 183 -3.16 -5.19 6.39
CA ILE A 183 -1.81 -4.64 6.52
C ILE A 183 -0.81 -5.76 6.29
N ALA A 184 0.05 -5.62 5.28
CA ALA A 184 1.17 -6.52 5.02
C ALA A 184 2.25 -6.42 6.11
N SER A 185 3.16 -7.37 6.19
CA SER A 185 4.22 -7.38 7.21
C SER A 185 5.21 -6.22 7.07
N ASP A 186 5.35 -5.66 5.87
CA ASP A 186 6.15 -4.47 5.57
C ASP A 186 5.42 -3.15 5.86
N GLY A 187 4.15 -3.21 6.29
CA GLY A 187 3.31 -2.04 6.57
C GLY A 187 2.45 -1.59 5.38
N THR A 188 2.59 -2.17 4.20
CA THR A 188 1.75 -1.83 3.05
C THR A 188 0.28 -2.04 3.38
N TYR A 189 -0.55 -1.02 3.14
CA TYR A 189 -1.97 -1.03 3.48
C TYR A 189 -2.87 -1.08 2.25
N CYS A 190 -3.83 -1.99 2.29
CA CYS A 190 -4.86 -2.10 1.25
C CYS A 190 -6.15 -1.44 1.70
N TYR A 191 -6.60 -0.46 0.94
CA TYR A 191 -7.90 0.20 1.08
C TYR A 191 -8.53 0.46 -0.29
N THR A 192 -9.82 0.73 -0.33
CA THR A 192 -10.52 1.01 -1.58
C THR A 192 -10.92 2.48 -1.61
N PRO A 193 -10.24 3.33 -2.41
CA PRO A 193 -10.61 4.74 -2.52
C PRO A 193 -11.95 4.89 -3.24
N ASN A 194 -12.65 6.00 -2.99
CA ASN A 194 -13.88 6.32 -3.70
C ASN A 194 -13.55 6.65 -5.17
N PRO A 195 -14.06 5.87 -6.15
CA PRO A 195 -13.69 6.04 -7.56
C PRO A 195 -14.15 7.38 -8.18
N SER A 196 -15.11 8.05 -7.56
CA SER A 196 -15.62 9.37 -8.01
C SER A 196 -14.86 10.56 -7.39
N ARG A 197 -13.90 10.32 -6.49
CA ARG A 197 -13.15 11.35 -5.74
C ARG A 197 -11.69 10.98 -5.55
N LEU A 198 -11.07 10.49 -6.62
CA LEU A 198 -9.67 10.02 -6.58
C LEU A 198 -8.65 11.16 -6.42
N GLU A 199 -9.04 12.39 -6.73
CA GLU A 199 -8.23 13.61 -6.58
C GLU A 199 -8.33 14.23 -5.19
N ASP A 200 -9.29 13.80 -4.37
CA ASP A 200 -9.58 14.35 -3.05
C ASP A 200 -8.87 13.56 -1.94
N VAL A 201 -7.82 14.14 -1.36
CA VAL A 201 -7.04 13.50 -0.31
C VAL A 201 -7.86 13.20 0.95
N ARG A 202 -8.82 14.05 1.29
CA ARG A 202 -9.74 13.80 2.41
C ARG A 202 -10.54 12.54 2.20
N SER A 203 -11.05 12.30 0.99
CA SER A 203 -11.77 11.08 0.63
C SER A 203 -10.90 9.83 0.77
N HIS A 204 -9.59 9.93 0.49
CA HIS A 204 -8.65 8.85 0.74
C HIS A 204 -8.48 8.56 2.24
N ILE A 205 -8.33 9.60 3.06
CA ILE A 205 -8.20 9.45 4.52
C ILE A 205 -9.46 8.79 5.09
N GLU A 206 -10.65 9.27 4.71
CA GLU A 206 -11.93 8.68 5.12
C GLU A 206 -11.98 7.18 4.76
N ALA A 207 -11.63 6.80 3.52
CA ALA A 207 -11.61 5.40 3.09
C ALA A 207 -10.57 4.53 3.81
N ILE A 208 -9.40 5.09 4.14
CA ILE A 208 -8.35 4.42 4.93
C ILE A 208 -8.87 4.09 6.33
N LEU A 209 -9.46 5.07 7.01
CA LEU A 209 -9.95 4.90 8.38
C LEU A 209 -11.18 4.00 8.43
N GLU A 210 -12.12 4.14 7.49
CA GLU A 210 -13.30 3.29 7.38
C GLU A 210 -12.90 1.82 7.17
N THR A 211 -11.96 1.55 6.27
CA THR A 211 -11.44 0.18 6.06
C THR A 211 -10.70 -0.36 7.27
N LEU A 212 -10.02 0.49 8.05
CA LEU A 212 -9.30 0.09 9.27
C LEU A 212 -10.26 -0.25 10.42
N GLU A 213 -11.38 0.46 10.50
CA GLU A 213 -12.38 0.35 11.56
C GLU A 213 -13.52 -0.63 11.22
N GLU A 214 -13.49 -1.27 10.05
CA GLU A 214 -14.52 -2.21 9.62
C GLU A 214 -14.52 -3.46 10.53
N ASP A 215 -15.58 -3.63 11.30
CA ASP A 215 -15.66 -4.68 12.33
C ASP A 215 -15.85 -6.09 11.74
N GLU A 216 -16.62 -6.22 10.67
CA GLU A 216 -16.96 -7.52 10.06
C GLU A 216 -16.81 -7.48 8.53
N PRO A 217 -15.57 -7.31 8.01
CA PRO A 217 -15.34 -7.31 6.58
C PRO A 217 -15.70 -8.66 5.95
N ALA A 218 -16.35 -8.60 4.79
CA ALA A 218 -16.65 -9.80 4.03
C ALA A 218 -15.36 -10.47 3.53
N TYR A 219 -15.31 -11.80 3.63
CA TYR A 219 -14.19 -12.55 3.06
C TYR A 219 -14.17 -12.42 1.54
N ASP A 220 -13.09 -11.90 1.00
CA ASP A 220 -12.80 -11.88 -0.45
C ASP A 220 -11.42 -12.50 -0.70
N PRO A 221 -11.34 -13.70 -1.33
CA PRO A 221 -10.07 -14.36 -1.61
C PRO A 221 -9.17 -13.55 -2.56
N ARG A 222 -9.73 -12.52 -3.23
CA ARG A 222 -8.98 -11.61 -4.10
C ARG A 222 -8.36 -10.43 -3.35
N LYS A 223 -8.59 -10.33 -2.04
CA LYS A 223 -8.10 -9.23 -1.18
C LYS A 223 -7.23 -9.74 -0.02
N ILE A 224 -6.45 -10.79 -0.24
CA ILE A 224 -5.58 -11.36 0.80
C ILE A 224 -4.25 -10.59 0.80
N VAL A 225 -4.11 -9.64 1.70
CA VAL A 225 -2.91 -8.80 1.88
C VAL A 225 -1.91 -9.48 2.81
N ASN A 226 -2.37 -9.86 3.99
CA ASN A 226 -1.59 -10.61 4.98
C ASN A 226 -2.17 -12.03 5.10
N PRO A 227 -1.55 -13.04 4.45
CA PRO A 227 -2.11 -14.39 4.40
C PRO A 227 -2.30 -15.03 5.79
N GLU A 228 -1.35 -14.79 6.71
CA GLU A 228 -1.42 -15.35 8.06
C GLU A 228 -2.56 -14.72 8.87
N ALA A 229 -2.66 -13.39 8.86
CA ALA A 229 -3.72 -12.67 9.55
C ALA A 229 -5.10 -13.00 8.97
N THR A 230 -5.20 -13.06 7.64
CA THR A 230 -6.43 -13.45 6.92
C THR A 230 -6.89 -14.85 7.34
N ARG A 231 -5.99 -15.84 7.34
CA ARG A 231 -6.29 -17.21 7.75
C ARG A 231 -6.85 -17.28 9.18
N LEU A 232 -6.26 -16.54 10.11
CA LEU A 232 -6.70 -16.50 11.50
C LEU A 232 -8.04 -15.77 11.68
N TYR A 233 -8.24 -14.66 10.98
CA TYR A 233 -9.44 -13.82 11.12
C TYR A 233 -10.70 -14.55 10.62
N TRP A 234 -10.65 -15.13 9.41
CA TRP A 234 -11.80 -15.85 8.81
C TRP A 234 -11.87 -17.35 9.16
N SER A 235 -11.06 -17.79 10.13
CA SER A 235 -11.12 -19.19 10.57
C SER A 235 -12.48 -19.53 11.20
N SER A 236 -12.97 -20.74 10.93
CA SER A 236 -14.12 -21.28 11.62
C SER A 236 -13.82 -21.73 13.08
N LYS A 237 -12.53 -21.83 13.44
CA LYS A 237 -12.09 -22.27 14.76
C LYS A 237 -12.02 -21.10 15.74
N PRO A 238 -12.75 -21.14 16.86
CA PRO A 238 -12.75 -20.05 17.85
C PRO A 238 -11.36 -19.72 18.40
N ASP A 239 -10.49 -20.70 18.55
CA ASP A 239 -9.14 -20.50 19.09
C ASP A 239 -8.24 -19.74 18.13
N GLU A 240 -8.38 -19.93 16.82
CA GLU A 240 -7.64 -19.18 15.80
C GLU A 240 -8.10 -17.71 15.76
N LYS A 241 -9.42 -17.44 15.92
CA LYS A 241 -9.93 -16.06 16.06
C LYS A 241 -9.42 -15.39 17.33
N LYS A 242 -9.37 -16.11 18.46
CA LYS A 242 -8.77 -15.60 19.71
C LYS A 242 -7.27 -15.28 19.50
N GLN A 243 -6.55 -16.13 18.76
CA GLN A 243 -5.15 -15.90 18.44
C GLN A 243 -4.98 -14.62 17.60
N TYR A 244 -5.83 -14.40 16.59
CA TYR A 244 -5.85 -13.16 15.80
C TYR A 244 -6.01 -11.94 16.72
N ASN A 245 -7.06 -11.89 17.53
CA ASN A 245 -7.36 -10.76 18.42
C ASN A 245 -6.21 -10.50 19.41
N ARG A 246 -5.60 -11.57 19.96
CA ARG A 246 -4.47 -11.43 20.88
C ARG A 246 -3.24 -10.84 20.17
N ARG A 247 -2.95 -11.26 18.94
CA ARG A 247 -1.81 -10.75 18.16
C ARG A 247 -2.06 -9.30 17.73
N LEU A 248 -3.27 -8.97 17.29
CA LEU A 248 -3.65 -7.61 16.94
C LEU A 248 -3.48 -6.68 18.15
N ARG A 249 -4.11 -6.99 19.30
CA ARG A 249 -3.99 -6.18 20.50
C ARG A 249 -2.54 -6.02 20.97
N ARG A 250 -1.73 -7.07 20.90
CA ARG A 250 -0.32 -6.99 21.25
C ARG A 250 0.44 -6.02 20.31
N SER A 251 0.21 -6.09 19.01
CA SER A 251 0.85 -5.18 18.06
C SER A 251 0.38 -3.73 18.25
N VAL A 252 -0.89 -3.53 18.59
CA VAL A 252 -1.44 -2.22 18.94
C VAL A 252 -0.79 -1.65 20.20
N GLN A 253 -0.62 -2.44 21.25
CA GLN A 253 0.09 -2.01 22.47
C GLN A 253 1.55 -1.64 22.17
N GLN A 254 2.24 -2.41 21.35
CA GLN A 254 3.60 -2.11 20.91
C GLN A 254 3.71 -0.80 20.12
N SER A 255 2.66 -0.39 19.41
CA SER A 255 2.66 0.89 18.69
C SER A 255 2.78 2.09 19.63
N MET A 256 2.22 2.00 20.83
CA MET A 256 2.34 3.04 21.88
C MET A 256 3.78 3.14 22.41
N GLU A 257 4.43 2.01 22.66
CA GLU A 257 5.82 1.97 23.15
C GLU A 257 6.77 2.60 22.11
N TYR A 258 6.55 2.29 20.83
CA TYR A 258 7.30 2.85 19.72
C TYR A 258 7.12 4.37 19.62
N ALA A 259 5.90 4.88 19.74
CA ALA A 259 5.60 6.31 19.71
C ALA A 259 6.25 7.06 20.89
N SER A 260 6.26 6.47 22.08
CA SER A 260 6.90 7.04 23.27
C SER A 260 8.41 7.19 23.10
N SER A 261 9.07 6.26 22.41
CA SER A 261 10.52 6.32 22.18
C SER A 261 10.93 7.46 21.23
N PHE A 262 10.10 7.83 20.28
CA PHE A 262 10.35 8.98 19.38
C PHE A 262 10.18 10.32 20.09
N SER A 263 9.23 10.43 21.01
CA SER A 263 9.00 11.66 21.78
C SER A 263 10.18 12.01 22.70
N PHE A 264 10.88 11.00 23.21
CA PHE A 264 12.10 11.22 24.05
C PHE A 264 13.32 11.65 23.24
N CYS A 265 13.46 11.22 21.99
CA CYS A 265 14.61 11.56 21.15
C CYS A 265 14.57 12.99 20.64
N SER A 266 13.37 13.57 20.44
CA SER A 266 13.20 14.96 19.99
C SER A 266 13.35 16.01 21.12
N MET A 267 13.30 15.60 22.39
CA MET A 267 13.48 16.52 23.56
C MET A 267 14.94 16.62 24.05
N SER A 268 15.89 15.92 23.42
CA SER A 268 17.31 15.89 23.86
C SER A 268 18.24 16.70 22.94
N ILE A 269 17.70 17.56 22.08
CA ILE A 269 18.46 18.47 21.21
C ILE A 269 17.91 19.90 21.44
N ASP A 270 18.15 20.44 22.63
CA ASP A 270 18.16 21.87 22.93
C ASP A 270 19.37 22.18 23.81
#